data_44eb83e8173a367962e1d02e36b9e939
#
_entry.id   44eb83e8173a367962e1d02e36b9e939
#
_cell.length_a   1.000
_cell.length_b   1.000
_cell.length_c   1.000
_cell.angle_alpha   90.00
_cell.angle_beta   90.00
_cell.angle_gamma   90.00
#
_symmetry.space_group_name_H-M   'P 1'
#
loop_
_entity.id
_entity.type
_entity.pdbx_description
1 polymer ?
#
loop_
_entity_poly.entity_id
_entity_poly.type
_entity_poly.pdbx_seq_one_letter_code
_entity_poly.pdbx_strand_id
1 'polypeptide(L)'
;EGAWLMFKNNFPEVKYLPQEGNVGFGKAQNIGIKSTDAKYYFILNPDAIFPSGERVLQRLFEYMEMHPKIGMIAPKLLNSDNSLQYSCYRFPDFWIPLYRRSSLGESRKNRRKVAHYLMHDFNHERNQPVDWIMGSAMFARGTTLEQTGLFDERYFMYFEDCDLCRRFWDANWPIYYIHDIKIKHRHGKGSAKVPGFFSSIMKNPLTRVHITSWLKYMWKWRFKTI
;
A
#
# COMPACT_ATOMS: atom_id res chain seq x y z
N GLU A 1 0.54 -24.48 11.79
CA GLU A 1 -0.25 -25.71 11.47
C GLU A 1 -1.74 -25.39 11.30
N GLY A 2 -2.40 -24.63 12.20
CA GLY A 2 -3.83 -24.36 12.13
C GLY A 2 -4.33 -23.65 10.86
N ALA A 3 -3.61 -22.66 10.37
CA ALA A 3 -3.99 -21.95 9.15
C ALA A 3 -3.95 -22.85 7.91
N TRP A 4 -2.93 -23.70 7.78
CA TRP A 4 -2.81 -24.67 6.69
C TRP A 4 -4.01 -25.63 6.63
N LEU A 5 -4.37 -26.23 7.77
CA LEU A 5 -5.51 -27.14 7.84
C LEU A 5 -6.83 -26.44 7.50
N MET A 6 -7.01 -25.21 7.96
CA MET A 6 -8.18 -24.40 7.64
C MET A 6 -8.30 -24.17 6.13
N PHE A 7 -7.24 -23.73 5.46
CA PHE A 7 -7.26 -23.50 4.01
C PHE A 7 -7.48 -24.80 3.25
N LYS A 8 -6.76 -25.87 3.57
CA LYS A 8 -6.90 -27.17 2.93
C LYS A 8 -8.32 -27.73 3.00
N ASN A 9 -8.99 -27.59 4.15
CA ASN A 9 -10.30 -28.16 4.37
C ASN A 9 -11.45 -27.31 3.84
N ASN A 10 -11.34 -25.98 3.90
CA ASN A 10 -12.44 -25.07 3.57
C ASN A 10 -12.28 -24.38 2.21
N PHE A 11 -11.06 -24.31 1.67
CA PHE A 11 -10.73 -23.61 0.44
C PHE A 11 -9.68 -24.37 -0.37
N PRO A 12 -9.98 -25.59 -0.84
CA PRO A 12 -9.01 -26.48 -1.50
C PRO A 12 -8.46 -25.90 -2.81
N GLU A 13 -9.19 -24.96 -3.44
CA GLU A 13 -8.79 -24.23 -4.65
C GLU A 13 -7.74 -23.14 -4.37
N VAL A 14 -7.56 -22.73 -3.11
CA VAL A 14 -6.61 -21.69 -2.73
C VAL A 14 -5.20 -22.27 -2.64
N LYS A 15 -4.28 -21.72 -3.42
CA LYS A 15 -2.86 -22.07 -3.34
C LYS A 15 -2.23 -21.46 -2.09
N TYR A 16 -2.03 -22.27 -1.08
CA TYR A 16 -1.36 -21.84 0.15
C TYR A 16 0.17 -21.97 0.00
N LEU A 17 0.89 -20.88 0.27
CA LEU A 17 2.35 -20.77 0.13
C LEU A 17 2.99 -20.49 1.50
N PRO A 18 3.19 -21.51 2.35
CA PRO A 18 3.74 -21.33 3.69
C PRO A 18 5.18 -20.83 3.63
N GLN A 19 5.55 -19.98 4.59
CA GLN A 19 6.92 -19.52 4.78
C GLN A 19 7.41 -19.96 6.17
N GLU A 20 8.70 -20.27 6.32
CA GLU A 20 9.30 -20.68 7.58
C GLU A 20 9.33 -19.56 8.64
N GLY A 21 9.14 -18.32 8.22
CA GLY A 21 9.11 -17.15 9.10
C GLY A 21 8.54 -15.91 8.44
N ASN A 22 8.58 -14.78 9.15
CA ASN A 22 8.14 -13.52 8.59
C ASN A 22 9.18 -12.98 7.59
N VAL A 23 8.90 -13.12 6.32
CA VAL A 23 9.78 -12.68 5.20
C VAL A 23 9.60 -11.21 4.82
N GLY A 24 8.66 -10.50 5.46
CA GLY A 24 8.28 -9.13 5.14
C GLY A 24 7.20 -9.04 4.05
N PHE A 25 6.56 -7.87 3.96
CA PHE A 25 5.39 -7.70 3.09
C PHE A 25 5.71 -7.86 1.60
N GLY A 26 6.62 -7.05 1.07
CA GLY A 26 6.93 -7.05 -0.37
C GLY A 26 7.44 -8.41 -0.87
N LYS A 27 8.30 -9.08 -0.09
CA LYS A 27 8.80 -10.41 -0.45
C LYS A 27 7.68 -11.46 -0.44
N ALA A 28 6.78 -11.42 0.54
CA ALA A 28 5.63 -12.33 0.57
C ALA A 28 4.73 -12.14 -0.67
N GLN A 29 4.44 -10.90 -1.06
CA GLN A 29 3.70 -10.59 -2.27
C GLN A 29 4.42 -11.10 -3.53
N ASN A 30 5.74 -10.91 -3.61
CA ASN A 30 6.54 -11.40 -4.74
C ASN A 30 6.47 -12.93 -4.89
N ILE A 31 6.48 -13.67 -3.79
CA ILE A 31 6.32 -15.13 -3.79
C ILE A 31 4.95 -15.49 -4.38
N GLY A 32 3.88 -14.81 -3.97
CA GLY A 32 2.54 -15.02 -4.50
C GLY A 32 2.46 -14.73 -6.00
N ILE A 33 2.94 -13.55 -6.43
CA ILE A 33 2.93 -13.12 -7.82
C ILE A 33 3.72 -14.11 -8.70
N LYS A 34 4.92 -14.49 -8.31
CA LYS A 34 5.76 -15.45 -9.05
C LYS A 34 5.19 -16.86 -9.13
N SER A 35 4.22 -17.20 -8.27
CA SER A 35 3.61 -18.54 -8.23
C SER A 35 2.47 -18.73 -9.24
N THR A 36 2.10 -17.68 -9.96
CA THR A 36 0.98 -17.67 -10.93
C THR A 36 1.34 -16.82 -12.14
N ASP A 37 0.67 -17.06 -13.25
CA ASP A 37 0.67 -16.18 -14.40
C ASP A 37 -0.74 -15.61 -14.57
N ALA A 38 -0.88 -14.29 -14.36
CA ALA A 38 -2.18 -13.63 -14.38
C ALA A 38 -2.12 -12.25 -15.05
N LYS A 39 -3.19 -11.91 -15.76
CA LYS A 39 -3.33 -10.58 -16.39
C LYS A 39 -3.35 -9.45 -15.35
N TYR A 40 -3.93 -9.72 -14.18
CA TYR A 40 -4.03 -8.79 -13.05
C TYR A 40 -3.70 -9.49 -11.75
N TYR A 41 -3.09 -8.75 -10.83
CA TYR A 41 -2.80 -9.18 -9.47
C TYR A 41 -3.50 -8.27 -8.48
N PHE A 42 -4.25 -8.85 -7.56
CA PHE A 42 -4.83 -8.11 -6.45
C PHE A 42 -4.03 -8.35 -5.17
N ILE A 43 -3.13 -7.43 -4.87
CA ILE A 43 -2.38 -7.40 -3.62
C ILE A 43 -3.35 -6.92 -2.55
N LEU A 44 -3.65 -7.77 -1.56
CA LEU A 44 -4.70 -7.53 -0.58
C LEU A 44 -4.26 -7.97 0.81
N ASN A 45 -4.52 -7.15 1.81
CA ASN A 45 -4.32 -7.53 3.19
C ASN A 45 -5.39 -8.56 3.66
N PRO A 46 -5.03 -9.49 4.57
CA PRO A 46 -5.97 -10.53 5.03
C PRO A 46 -7.12 -10.00 5.90
N ASP A 47 -7.05 -8.75 6.36
CA ASP A 47 -8.08 -8.07 7.14
C ASP A 47 -8.97 -7.13 6.29
N ALA A 48 -8.90 -7.26 4.97
CA ALA A 48 -9.82 -6.62 4.04
C ALA A 48 -11.14 -7.40 3.96
N ILE A 49 -12.26 -6.69 3.97
CA ILE A 49 -13.61 -7.25 3.92
C ILE A 49 -14.36 -6.64 2.73
N PHE A 50 -14.81 -7.49 1.83
CA PHE A 50 -15.65 -7.09 0.71
C PHE A 50 -17.09 -6.87 1.17
N PRO A 51 -17.75 -5.77 0.77
CA PRO A 51 -19.16 -5.58 1.05
C PRO A 51 -20.01 -6.68 0.39
N SER A 52 -21.01 -7.16 1.12
CA SER A 52 -21.92 -8.19 0.59
C SER A 52 -22.70 -7.64 -0.61
N GLY A 53 -22.84 -8.46 -1.65
CA GLY A 53 -23.56 -8.10 -2.88
C GLY A 53 -22.81 -7.18 -3.86
N GLU A 54 -21.67 -6.62 -3.49
CA GLU A 54 -20.84 -5.85 -4.41
C GLU A 54 -19.87 -6.76 -5.20
N ARG A 55 -19.86 -6.62 -6.51
CA ARG A 55 -18.94 -7.37 -7.39
C ARG A 55 -17.58 -6.69 -7.52
N VAL A 56 -16.90 -6.50 -6.38
CA VAL A 56 -15.67 -5.68 -6.27
C VAL A 56 -14.61 -6.12 -7.29
N LEU A 57 -14.27 -7.41 -7.33
CA LEU A 57 -13.23 -7.92 -8.24
C LEU A 57 -13.62 -7.71 -9.70
N GLN A 58 -14.88 -7.97 -10.06
CA GLN A 58 -15.36 -7.77 -11.40
C GLN A 58 -15.30 -6.28 -11.80
N ARG A 59 -15.71 -5.38 -10.92
CA ARG A 59 -15.67 -3.92 -11.18
C ARG A 59 -14.24 -3.40 -11.33
N LEU A 60 -13.29 -3.88 -10.50
CA LEU A 60 -11.87 -3.57 -10.65
C LEU A 60 -11.33 -4.05 -12.01
N PHE A 61 -11.67 -5.27 -12.39
CA PHE A 61 -11.29 -5.85 -13.67
C PHE A 61 -11.87 -5.04 -14.86
N GLU A 62 -13.17 -4.79 -14.86
CA GLU A 62 -13.85 -4.02 -15.91
C GLU A 62 -13.26 -2.61 -16.04
N TYR A 63 -12.97 -1.95 -14.90
CA TYR A 63 -12.33 -0.64 -14.92
C TYR A 63 -10.95 -0.67 -15.58
N MET A 64 -10.11 -1.66 -15.27
CA MET A 64 -8.79 -1.80 -15.86
C MET A 64 -8.85 -2.17 -17.35
N GLU A 65 -9.86 -2.96 -17.80
CA GLU A 65 -10.06 -3.25 -19.21
C GLU A 65 -10.45 -2.00 -20.00
N MET A 66 -11.30 -1.16 -19.45
CA MET A 66 -11.69 0.11 -20.08
C MET A 66 -10.56 1.16 -20.11
N HIS A 67 -9.54 0.99 -19.27
CA HIS A 67 -8.45 1.96 -19.12
C HIS A 67 -7.07 1.30 -19.34
N PRO A 68 -6.71 0.92 -20.57
CA PRO A 68 -5.50 0.13 -20.84
C PRO A 68 -4.18 0.85 -20.52
N LYS A 69 -4.20 2.17 -20.35
CA LYS A 69 -3.02 2.97 -19.99
C LYS A 69 -2.79 3.09 -18.49
N ILE A 70 -3.71 2.58 -17.66
CA ILE A 70 -3.54 2.59 -16.18
C ILE A 70 -2.78 1.33 -15.77
N GLY A 71 -1.74 1.51 -14.98
CA GLY A 71 -0.91 0.42 -14.47
C GLY A 71 -1.48 -0.24 -13.21
N MET A 72 -2.09 0.56 -12.34
CA MET A 72 -2.60 0.10 -11.04
C MET A 72 -3.77 0.94 -10.58
N ILE A 73 -4.72 0.32 -9.89
CA ILE A 73 -5.82 1.02 -9.22
C ILE A 73 -5.96 0.56 -7.77
N ALA A 74 -6.50 1.43 -6.93
CA ALA A 74 -6.90 1.11 -5.56
C ALA A 74 -8.35 1.49 -5.29
N PRO A 75 -9.16 0.62 -4.68
CA PRO A 75 -10.49 0.96 -4.23
C PRO A 75 -10.44 1.93 -3.03
N LYS A 76 -11.55 2.62 -2.80
CA LYS A 76 -11.78 3.42 -1.60
C LYS A 76 -11.80 2.51 -0.37
N LEU A 77 -10.90 2.73 0.57
CA LEU A 77 -10.90 2.01 1.83
C LEU A 77 -11.77 2.70 2.87
N LEU A 78 -12.52 1.90 3.62
CA LEU A 78 -13.34 2.34 4.74
C LEU A 78 -12.85 1.66 6.04
N ASN A 79 -12.90 2.40 7.12
CA ASN A 79 -12.74 1.86 8.47
C ASN A 79 -13.94 0.97 8.84
N SER A 80 -13.84 0.24 9.96
CA SER A 80 -14.94 -0.63 10.44
C SER A 80 -16.23 0.12 10.71
N ASP A 81 -16.16 1.41 11.03
CA ASP A 81 -17.29 2.32 11.27
C ASP A 81 -17.83 2.99 9.99
N ASN A 82 -17.39 2.55 8.82
CA ASN A 82 -17.66 3.12 7.49
C ASN A 82 -17.09 4.53 7.25
N SER A 83 -16.32 5.10 8.15
CA SER A 83 -15.59 6.33 7.87
C SER A 83 -14.49 6.11 6.81
N LEU A 84 -14.11 7.18 6.10
CA LEU A 84 -13.03 7.12 5.11
C LEU A 84 -11.70 6.71 5.78
N GLN A 85 -11.04 5.70 5.22
CA GLN A 85 -9.67 5.39 5.52
C GLN A 85 -8.75 6.00 4.46
N TYR A 86 -7.86 6.92 4.88
CA TYR A 86 -6.87 7.49 3.96
C TYR A 86 -5.89 6.40 3.52
N SER A 87 -5.89 6.07 2.23
CA SER A 87 -5.10 4.98 1.63
C SER A 87 -4.30 5.40 0.40
N CYS A 88 -4.43 6.66 -0.01
CA CYS A 88 -3.64 7.26 -1.07
C CYS A 88 -2.94 8.53 -0.57
N TYR A 89 -1.78 8.82 -1.13
CA TYR A 89 -0.88 9.86 -0.64
C TYR A 89 -0.06 10.46 -1.78
N ARG A 90 0.56 11.64 -1.55
CA ARG A 90 1.63 12.17 -2.39
C ARG A 90 2.97 11.53 -2.03
N PHE A 91 3.94 11.56 -2.95
CA PHE A 91 5.27 11.07 -2.61
C PHE A 91 5.88 11.88 -1.48
N PRO A 92 6.47 11.21 -0.47
CA PRO A 92 7.03 11.89 0.70
C PRO A 92 8.34 12.60 0.33
N ASP A 93 8.51 13.83 0.82
CA ASP A 93 9.84 14.42 0.96
C ASP A 93 10.58 13.82 2.18
N PHE A 94 11.88 14.15 2.29
CA PHE A 94 12.72 13.64 3.36
C PHE A 94 12.17 13.94 4.77
N TRP A 95 11.47 15.07 4.96
CA TRP A 95 11.06 15.54 6.27
C TRP A 95 9.70 15.01 6.74
N ILE A 96 8.86 14.52 5.83
CA ILE A 96 7.49 14.08 6.15
C ILE A 96 7.43 13.03 7.26
N PRO A 97 8.22 11.94 7.25
CA PRO A 97 8.18 10.95 8.32
C PRO A 97 8.58 11.52 9.68
N LEU A 98 9.51 12.49 9.70
CA LEU A 98 9.94 13.18 10.92
C LEU A 98 8.83 14.11 11.44
N TYR A 99 8.23 14.93 10.59
CA TYR A 99 7.12 15.81 10.98
C TYR A 99 5.92 15.04 11.53
N ARG A 100 5.61 13.89 10.97
CA ARG A 100 4.49 13.06 11.43
C ARG A 100 4.69 12.42 12.80
N ARG A 101 5.91 12.41 13.33
CA ARG A 101 6.28 11.68 14.55
C ARG A 101 6.95 12.54 15.62
N SER A 102 7.10 13.82 15.39
CA SER A 102 7.75 14.75 16.33
C SER A 102 6.99 16.05 16.47
N SER A 103 7.26 16.81 17.53
CA SER A 103 6.74 18.16 17.75
C SER A 103 7.12 19.16 16.64
N LEU A 104 8.14 18.86 15.84
CA LEU A 104 8.49 19.66 14.66
C LEU A 104 7.33 19.75 13.64
N GLY A 105 6.45 18.76 13.61
CA GLY A 105 5.25 18.74 12.79
C GLY A 105 4.15 19.69 13.25
N GLU A 106 4.21 20.23 14.45
CA GLU A 106 3.13 21.05 15.02
C GLU A 106 3.10 22.49 14.52
N SER A 107 4.20 22.99 13.94
CA SER A 107 4.22 24.31 13.33
C SER A 107 3.20 24.41 12.17
N ARG A 108 2.58 25.58 11.98
CA ARG A 108 1.58 25.81 10.91
C ARG A 108 2.09 25.42 9.53
N LYS A 109 3.39 25.70 9.23
CA LYS A 109 4.04 25.37 7.96
C LYS A 109 4.15 23.85 7.77
N ASN A 110 4.60 23.12 8.80
CA ASN A 110 4.83 21.68 8.71
C ASN A 110 3.51 20.88 8.73
N ARG A 111 2.50 21.34 9.49
CA ARG A 111 1.13 20.79 9.42
C ARG A 111 0.55 20.86 8.01
N ARG A 112 0.77 21.98 7.28
CA ARG A 112 0.33 22.10 5.89
C ARG A 112 1.05 21.12 4.98
N LYS A 113 2.38 20.91 5.15
CA LYS A 113 3.14 19.91 4.39
C LYS A 113 2.64 18.50 4.65
N VAL A 114 2.39 18.16 5.92
CA VAL A 114 1.84 16.85 6.30
C VAL A 114 0.42 16.66 5.72
N ALA A 115 -0.44 17.68 5.81
CA ALA A 115 -1.78 17.64 5.23
C ALA A 115 -1.75 17.47 3.70
N HIS A 116 -0.84 18.15 3.03
CA HIS A 116 -0.61 18.01 1.60
C HIS A 116 -0.14 16.57 1.24
N TYR A 117 0.85 16.05 1.95
CA TYR A 117 1.30 14.66 1.79
C TYR A 117 0.16 13.65 2.00
N LEU A 118 -0.66 13.85 3.03
CA LEU A 118 -1.81 13.00 3.36
C LEU A 118 -3.00 13.22 2.43
N MET A 119 -2.87 14.10 1.44
CA MET A 119 -3.94 14.41 0.49
C MET A 119 -5.25 14.84 1.17
N HIS A 120 -5.18 15.65 2.24
CA HIS A 120 -6.38 16.18 2.89
C HIS A 120 -7.16 17.15 1.98
N ASP A 121 -6.53 17.67 0.94
CA ASP A 121 -7.10 18.51 -0.12
C ASP A 121 -7.67 17.68 -1.30
N PHE A 122 -7.56 16.35 -1.23
CA PHE A 122 -7.98 15.44 -2.29
C PHE A 122 -9.49 15.14 -2.20
N ASN A 123 -10.17 15.13 -3.34
CA ASN A 123 -11.58 14.77 -3.39
C ASN A 123 -11.75 13.25 -3.49
N HIS A 124 -12.01 12.59 -2.36
CA HIS A 124 -12.24 11.15 -2.28
C HIS A 124 -13.59 10.67 -2.88
N GLU A 125 -14.34 11.54 -3.53
CA GLU A 125 -15.59 11.20 -4.24
C GLU A 125 -15.42 11.25 -5.78
N ARG A 126 -14.18 11.10 -6.28
CA ARG A 126 -13.87 11.04 -7.71
C ARG A 126 -12.75 10.05 -7.98
N ASN A 127 -12.81 9.40 -9.16
CA ASN A 127 -11.70 8.60 -9.69
C ASN A 127 -10.63 9.54 -10.24
N GLN A 128 -9.42 9.47 -9.74
CA GLN A 128 -8.35 10.37 -10.17
C GLN A 128 -6.96 9.80 -9.85
N PRO A 129 -5.93 10.27 -10.56
CA PRO A 129 -4.57 9.81 -10.33
C PRO A 129 -4.08 10.21 -8.93
N VAL A 130 -3.23 9.36 -8.36
CA VAL A 130 -2.57 9.56 -7.07
C VAL A 130 -1.12 9.11 -7.15
N ASP A 131 -0.23 9.72 -6.36
CA ASP A 131 1.19 9.38 -6.45
C ASP A 131 1.44 7.94 -5.96
N TRP A 132 0.90 7.58 -4.80
CA TRP A 132 1.01 6.21 -4.32
C TRP A 132 -0.17 5.79 -3.44
N ILE A 133 -0.38 4.49 -3.35
CA ILE A 133 -1.45 3.82 -2.62
C ILE A 133 -0.86 2.82 -1.64
N MET A 134 -1.52 2.64 -0.50
CA MET A 134 -1.14 1.64 0.49
C MET A 134 -1.24 0.21 -0.05
N GLY A 135 -0.28 -0.64 0.33
CA GLY A 135 -0.24 -2.06 0.02
C GLY A 135 -1.42 -2.90 0.52
N SER A 136 -2.37 -2.28 1.22
CA SER A 136 -3.55 -2.97 1.76
C SER A 136 -4.57 -3.40 0.71
N ALA A 137 -4.65 -2.71 -0.46
CA ALA A 137 -5.50 -3.10 -1.58
C ALA A 137 -4.99 -2.45 -2.87
N MET A 138 -4.20 -3.18 -3.66
CA MET A 138 -3.60 -2.72 -4.91
C MET A 138 -3.97 -3.70 -6.04
N PHE A 139 -4.73 -3.23 -7.03
CA PHE A 139 -5.08 -4.03 -8.21
C PHE A 139 -4.19 -3.61 -9.38
N ALA A 140 -3.18 -4.43 -9.68
CA ALA A 140 -2.10 -4.11 -10.61
C ALA A 140 -2.18 -4.94 -11.89
N ARG A 141 -1.82 -4.34 -13.02
CA ARG A 141 -1.65 -5.01 -14.31
C ARG A 141 -0.36 -5.84 -14.30
N GLY A 142 -0.44 -7.12 -14.72
CA GLY A 142 0.72 -8.04 -14.76
C GLY A 142 1.86 -7.53 -15.62
N THR A 143 1.55 -7.07 -16.84
CA THR A 143 2.55 -6.51 -17.76
C THR A 143 3.28 -5.29 -17.21
N THR A 144 2.63 -4.49 -16.38
CA THR A 144 3.29 -3.36 -15.71
C THR A 144 4.26 -3.83 -14.63
N LEU A 145 3.87 -4.85 -13.84
CA LEU A 145 4.76 -5.47 -12.86
C LEU A 145 5.98 -6.11 -13.52
N GLU A 146 5.82 -6.73 -14.68
CA GLU A 146 6.94 -7.28 -15.47
C GLU A 146 7.91 -6.19 -15.93
N GLN A 147 7.40 -5.06 -16.43
CA GLN A 147 8.21 -3.95 -16.93
C GLN A 147 8.93 -3.19 -15.81
N THR A 148 8.25 -2.94 -14.70
CA THR A 148 8.76 -2.11 -13.61
C THR A 148 9.49 -2.91 -12.53
N GLY A 149 9.36 -4.23 -12.57
CA GLY A 149 9.79 -5.15 -11.52
C GLY A 149 8.80 -5.23 -10.36
N LEU A 150 8.88 -6.31 -9.63
CA LEU A 150 8.04 -6.59 -8.45
C LEU A 150 8.45 -5.71 -7.26
N PHE A 151 7.91 -5.98 -6.08
CA PHE A 151 8.32 -5.28 -4.86
C PHE A 151 9.84 -5.39 -4.62
N ASP A 152 10.47 -4.30 -4.20
CA ASP A 152 11.89 -4.28 -3.87
C ASP A 152 12.10 -4.94 -2.48
N GLU A 153 12.67 -6.14 -2.47
CA GLU A 153 12.84 -6.97 -1.27
C GLU A 153 13.83 -6.39 -0.24
N ARG A 154 14.52 -5.29 -0.56
CA ARG A 154 15.32 -4.54 0.42
C ARG A 154 14.47 -3.89 1.51
N TYR A 155 13.18 -3.66 1.24
CA TYR A 155 12.21 -3.20 2.23
C TYR A 155 11.56 -4.42 2.89
N PHE A 156 11.83 -4.62 4.16
CA PHE A 156 11.14 -5.66 4.92
C PHE A 156 9.65 -5.32 5.12
N MET A 157 9.37 -4.06 5.43
CA MET A 157 8.02 -3.51 5.59
C MET A 157 8.09 -1.98 5.54
N TYR A 158 7.04 -1.34 5.03
CA TYR A 158 6.93 0.11 4.78
C TYR A 158 7.81 0.61 3.65
N PHE A 159 7.30 1.53 2.86
CA PHE A 159 7.91 2.11 1.67
C PHE A 159 8.08 1.17 0.47
N GLU A 160 7.85 -0.13 0.59
CA GLU A 160 7.84 -1.04 -0.55
C GLU A 160 6.71 -0.73 -1.53
N ASP A 161 5.54 -0.36 -1.02
CA ASP A 161 4.37 0.09 -1.78
C ASP A 161 4.60 1.46 -2.43
N CYS A 162 5.13 2.42 -1.69
CA CYS A 162 5.52 3.73 -2.19
C CYS A 162 6.59 3.62 -3.29
N ASP A 163 7.59 2.75 -3.11
CA ASP A 163 8.64 2.48 -4.09
C ASP A 163 8.09 1.84 -5.37
N LEU A 164 7.21 0.86 -5.24
CA LEU A 164 6.56 0.22 -6.38
C LEU A 164 5.76 1.25 -7.17
N CYS A 165 4.93 2.05 -6.51
CA CYS A 165 4.15 3.10 -7.14
C CYS A 165 5.04 4.12 -7.88
N ARG A 166 6.16 4.50 -7.29
CA ARG A 166 7.09 5.43 -7.94
C ARG A 166 7.71 4.86 -9.20
N ARG A 167 8.06 3.58 -9.21
CA ARG A 167 8.55 2.91 -10.42
C ARG A 167 7.47 2.80 -11.51
N PHE A 168 6.21 2.65 -11.15
CA PHE A 168 5.09 2.70 -12.09
C PHE A 168 5.03 4.07 -12.78
N TRP A 169 5.09 5.16 -12.02
CA TRP A 169 5.11 6.51 -12.56
C TRP A 169 6.35 6.78 -13.43
N ASP A 170 7.54 6.36 -13.01
CA ASP A 170 8.78 6.47 -13.80
C ASP A 170 8.67 5.76 -15.17
N ALA A 171 7.87 4.70 -15.25
CA ALA A 171 7.61 3.94 -16.47
C ALA A 171 6.37 4.42 -17.24
N ASN A 172 5.81 5.59 -16.89
CA ASN A 172 4.59 6.17 -17.48
C ASN A 172 3.33 5.31 -17.31
N TRP A 173 3.24 4.55 -16.23
CA TRP A 173 2.05 3.80 -15.83
C TRP A 173 1.34 4.49 -14.65
N PRO A 174 0.31 5.33 -14.91
CA PRO A 174 -0.39 6.05 -13.85
C PRO A 174 -1.12 5.12 -12.89
N ILE A 175 -1.28 5.61 -11.66
CA ILE A 175 -1.97 4.93 -10.57
C ILE A 175 -3.22 5.73 -10.23
N TYR A 176 -4.36 5.06 -10.08
CA TYR A 176 -5.63 5.71 -9.82
C TYR A 176 -6.29 5.22 -8.53
N TYR A 177 -6.85 6.16 -7.83
CA TYR A 177 -7.82 5.91 -6.74
C TYR A 177 -9.22 5.82 -7.33
N ILE A 178 -9.99 4.78 -6.96
CA ILE A 178 -11.34 4.50 -7.46
C ILE A 178 -12.33 4.66 -6.31
N HIS A 179 -13.13 5.72 -6.37
CA HIS A 179 -13.99 6.13 -5.25
C HIS A 179 -15.25 5.29 -5.09
N ASP A 180 -15.81 4.78 -6.16
CA ASP A 180 -17.07 4.06 -6.22
C ASP A 180 -16.93 2.56 -5.94
N ILE A 181 -15.71 2.01 -5.94
CA ILE A 181 -15.43 0.65 -5.49
C ILE A 181 -14.91 0.72 -4.05
N LYS A 182 -15.63 0.10 -3.11
CA LYS A 182 -15.35 0.23 -1.68
C LYS A 182 -14.97 -1.11 -1.05
N ILE A 183 -13.99 -1.09 -0.14
CA ILE A 183 -13.56 -2.24 0.66
C ILE A 183 -13.39 -1.77 2.11
N LYS A 184 -13.84 -2.55 3.09
CA LYS A 184 -13.53 -2.30 4.50
C LYS A 184 -12.17 -2.90 4.86
N HIS A 185 -11.38 -2.17 5.65
CA HIS A 185 -10.07 -2.65 6.07
C HIS A 185 -9.82 -2.29 7.55
N ARG A 186 -9.40 -3.27 8.34
CA ARG A 186 -9.05 -3.10 9.76
C ARG A 186 -7.65 -2.55 9.91
N HIS A 187 -7.51 -1.24 9.97
CA HIS A 187 -6.20 -0.62 10.08
C HIS A 187 -5.56 -0.74 11.47
N GLY A 188 -4.55 -1.59 11.61
CA GLY A 188 -3.88 -1.87 12.89
C GLY A 188 -2.88 -0.82 13.41
N LYS A 189 -2.51 0.21 12.60
CA LYS A 189 -1.54 1.29 12.93
C LYS A 189 -0.29 0.82 13.71
N GLY A 190 0.28 -0.33 13.35
CA GLY A 190 1.31 -1.04 14.14
C GLY A 190 2.52 -0.20 14.55
N SER A 191 3.08 0.62 13.65
CA SER A 191 4.23 1.48 13.94
C SER A 191 3.89 2.73 14.77
N ALA A 192 2.61 3.10 14.90
CA ALA A 192 2.16 4.31 15.60
C ALA A 192 1.60 4.02 17.01
N LYS A 193 1.71 2.79 17.51
CA LYS A 193 1.14 2.37 18.80
C LYS A 193 1.83 2.99 20.02
N VAL A 194 3.09 3.41 19.90
CA VAL A 194 3.84 4.01 21.01
C VAL A 194 4.00 5.51 20.75
N PRO A 195 3.48 6.39 21.64
CA PRO A 195 3.64 7.83 21.49
C PRO A 195 5.08 8.28 21.76
N GLY A 196 5.48 9.39 21.11
CA GLY A 196 6.81 9.98 21.25
C GLY A 196 7.86 9.32 20.34
N PHE A 197 8.65 10.16 19.65
CA PHE A 197 9.62 9.69 18.64
C PHE A 197 10.70 8.78 19.24
N PHE A 198 11.41 9.24 20.27
CA PHE A 198 12.49 8.48 20.91
C PHE A 198 11.98 7.22 21.62
N SER A 199 10.88 7.35 22.37
CA SER A 199 10.23 6.23 23.05
C SER A 199 9.78 5.15 22.06
N SER A 200 9.25 5.57 20.91
CA SER A 200 8.82 4.67 19.86
C SER A 200 9.99 3.92 19.21
N ILE A 201 11.13 4.57 18.98
CA ILE A 201 12.36 3.93 18.46
C ILE A 201 12.85 2.84 19.42
N MET A 202 12.89 3.15 20.72
CA MET A 202 13.38 2.21 21.72
C MET A 202 12.45 1.01 21.93
N LYS A 203 11.14 1.25 21.99
CA LYS A 203 10.16 0.25 22.43
C LYS A 203 9.42 -0.48 21.32
N ASN A 204 9.42 0.05 20.08
CA ASN A 204 8.67 -0.54 18.98
C ASN A 204 9.58 -0.97 17.80
N PRO A 205 9.80 -2.28 17.60
CA PRO A 205 10.60 -2.78 16.49
C PRO A 205 10.09 -2.30 15.12
N LEU A 206 8.77 -2.16 14.93
CA LEU A 206 8.18 -1.69 13.68
C LEU A 206 8.53 -0.22 13.39
N THR A 207 8.81 0.60 14.41
CA THR A 207 9.31 1.96 14.22
C THR A 207 10.72 1.95 13.64
N ARG A 208 11.59 1.07 14.12
CA ARG A 208 12.96 0.91 13.58
C ARG A 208 12.94 0.44 12.12
N VAL A 209 12.09 -0.54 11.82
CA VAL A 209 11.87 -1.00 10.44
C VAL A 209 11.38 0.14 9.54
N HIS A 210 10.43 0.94 10.01
CA HIS A 210 9.90 2.07 9.24
C HIS A 210 10.99 3.13 8.95
N ILE A 211 11.84 3.45 9.93
CA ILE A 211 12.95 4.41 9.75
C ILE A 211 13.98 3.86 8.77
N THR A 212 14.35 2.59 8.90
CA THR A 212 15.30 1.94 7.99
C THR A 212 14.78 1.94 6.55
N SER A 213 13.51 1.61 6.35
CA SER A 213 12.88 1.63 5.04
C SER A 213 12.77 3.04 4.46
N TRP A 214 12.44 4.04 5.30
CA TRP A 214 12.46 5.45 4.91
C TRP A 214 13.84 5.89 4.41
N LEU A 215 14.91 5.60 5.14
CA LEU A 215 16.27 5.96 4.74
C LEU A 215 16.67 5.29 3.42
N LYS A 216 16.34 4.00 3.24
CA LYS A 216 16.56 3.27 1.98
C LYS A 216 15.82 3.92 0.81
N TYR A 217 14.55 4.30 1.02
CA TYR A 217 13.73 4.97 0.01
C TYR A 217 14.32 6.32 -0.38
N MET A 218 14.67 7.17 0.60
CA MET A 218 15.27 8.48 0.34
C MET A 218 16.63 8.36 -0.37
N TRP A 219 17.45 7.38 -0.01
CA TRP A 219 18.71 7.11 -0.70
C TRP A 219 18.50 6.66 -2.15
N LYS A 220 17.56 5.75 -2.40
CA LYS A 220 17.26 5.25 -3.75
C LYS A 220 16.80 6.37 -4.68
N TRP A 221 15.97 7.29 -4.17
CA TRP A 221 15.30 8.31 -4.98
C TRP A 221 15.90 9.72 -4.87
N ARG A 222 17.05 9.88 -4.22
CA ARG A 222 17.67 11.19 -3.90
C ARG A 222 17.94 12.13 -5.08
N PHE A 223 18.10 11.59 -6.28
CA PHE A 223 18.40 12.37 -7.49
C PHE A 223 17.25 12.39 -8.52
N LYS A 224 16.10 11.82 -8.18
CA LYS A 224 14.95 11.80 -9.06
C LYS A 224 13.84 12.69 -8.50
N THR A 225 13.55 13.76 -9.21
CA THR A 225 12.31 14.53 -9.08
C THR A 225 11.24 13.88 -9.97
N ILE A 226 10.01 13.85 -9.50
CA ILE A 226 8.82 13.50 -10.30
C ILE A 226 8.15 14.79 -10.74
#